data_2af7f0044f54710f547008dfda5b9cfa
#
_entry.id   2af7f0044f54710f547008dfda5b9cfa
#
_cell.length_a   1.000
_cell.length_b   1.000
_cell.length_c   1.000
_cell.angle_alpha   90.00
_cell.angle_beta   90.00
_cell.angle_gamma   90.00
#
_symmetry.space_group_name_H-M   'P 1'
#
loop_
_entity.id
_entity.type
_entity.pdbx_description
1 polymer ?
#
loop_
_entity_poly.entity_id
_entity_poly.type
_entity_poly.pdbx_seq_one_letter_code
_entity_poly.pdbx_strand_id
1 'polypeptide(L)'
;MWNRLYQYNEEERAIRIKTYFKFLFVREPLKRLLSAYKDKFIGGDAQLSRLDRRYIINKYRPQDLNKNENFVGFAEFIKYFSEDIPRNQHWRQYEKLCHPCLVNYTFIGHLETMAEDAPLLLKTAGIDDRVTFPPIHASTNTDEVLEYYSQVPTEYTKRLGELYRSDFEMFGYEYLGAVKPLLRHNTSKEDNSNR
;
A
#
# COMPACT_ATOMS: atom_id res chain seq x y z
N MET A 1 -9.51 -24.49 -4.36
CA MET A 1 -9.69 -23.66 -3.14
C MET A 1 -8.33 -23.59 -2.45
N TRP A 2 -7.83 -22.39 -2.16
CA TRP A 2 -6.52 -22.24 -1.52
C TRP A 2 -6.68 -22.33 0.00
N ASN A 3 -5.94 -23.24 0.64
CA ASN A 3 -5.97 -23.37 2.08
C ASN A 3 -5.09 -22.30 2.73
N ARG A 4 -5.63 -21.60 3.71
CA ARG A 4 -4.87 -20.63 4.51
C ARG A 4 -4.07 -21.35 5.59
N LEU A 5 -2.91 -20.79 5.95
CA LEU A 5 -2.00 -21.42 6.92
C LEU A 5 -2.66 -21.73 8.28
N TYR A 6 -3.59 -20.88 8.73
CA TYR A 6 -4.31 -21.14 10.00
C TYR A 6 -5.24 -22.34 10.00
N GLN A 7 -5.57 -22.90 8.82
CA GLN A 7 -6.42 -24.08 8.67
C GLN A 7 -5.67 -25.39 8.96
N TYR A 8 -4.35 -25.31 9.09
CA TYR A 8 -3.51 -26.45 9.41
C TYR A 8 -3.18 -26.47 10.91
N ASN A 9 -2.89 -27.67 11.46
CA ASN A 9 -2.38 -27.81 12.82
C ASN A 9 -0.96 -27.22 12.94
N GLU A 10 -0.43 -27.15 14.16
CA GLU A 10 0.86 -26.52 14.44
C GLU A 10 2.05 -27.18 13.72
N GLU A 11 2.09 -28.51 13.76
CA GLU A 11 3.16 -29.29 13.10
C GLU A 11 3.13 -29.10 11.57
N GLU A 12 1.97 -29.21 10.96
CA GLU A 12 1.77 -28.99 9.53
C GLU A 12 2.11 -27.56 9.11
N ARG A 13 1.81 -26.55 9.94
CA ARG A 13 2.22 -25.16 9.70
C ARG A 13 3.73 -25.01 9.75
N ALA A 14 4.37 -25.57 10.77
CA ALA A 14 5.82 -25.53 10.92
C ALA A 14 6.54 -26.16 9.71
N ILE A 15 6.08 -27.32 9.25
CA ILE A 15 6.62 -27.98 8.05
C ILE A 15 6.48 -27.05 6.83
N ARG A 16 5.31 -26.47 6.59
CA ARG A 16 5.07 -25.59 5.42
C ARG A 16 5.92 -24.32 5.47
N ILE A 17 6.01 -23.68 6.64
CA ILE A 17 6.86 -22.50 6.81
C ILE A 17 8.33 -22.85 6.56
N LYS A 18 8.78 -24.03 6.97
CA LYS A 18 10.17 -24.46 6.80
C LYS A 18 10.50 -24.88 5.37
N THR A 19 9.62 -25.62 4.70
CA THR A 19 9.96 -26.36 3.48
C THR A 19 9.38 -25.81 2.19
N TYR A 20 8.26 -25.05 2.24
CA TYR A 20 7.62 -24.57 1.02
C TYR A 20 8.39 -23.41 0.42
N PHE A 21 8.29 -23.30 -0.91
CA PHE A 21 8.71 -22.11 -1.62
C PHE A 21 7.80 -20.94 -1.20
N LYS A 22 8.40 -19.88 -0.68
CA LYS A 22 7.68 -18.71 -0.17
C LYS A 22 8.03 -17.48 -0.99
N PHE A 23 7.02 -16.78 -1.49
CA PHE A 23 7.23 -15.56 -2.23
C PHE A 23 6.31 -14.45 -1.75
N LEU A 24 6.75 -13.23 -2.02
CA LEU A 24 6.02 -12.01 -1.72
C LEU A 24 6.19 -11.05 -2.89
N PHE A 25 5.10 -10.43 -3.35
CA PHE A 25 5.18 -9.25 -4.19
C PHE A 25 4.88 -8.02 -3.37
N VAL A 26 5.75 -7.03 -3.48
CA VAL A 26 5.62 -5.74 -2.80
C VAL A 26 5.38 -4.62 -3.81
N ARG A 27 4.95 -3.49 -3.32
CA ARG A 27 4.75 -2.27 -4.10
C ARG A 27 5.21 -1.08 -3.29
N GLU A 28 5.66 -0.04 -3.97
CA GLU A 28 6.02 1.24 -3.34
C GLU A 28 4.87 1.72 -2.44
N PRO A 29 5.15 2.05 -1.16
CA PRO A 29 4.12 2.25 -0.15
C PRO A 29 3.06 3.29 -0.49
N LEU A 30 3.44 4.44 -1.07
CA LEU A 30 2.49 5.50 -1.41
C LEU A 30 1.65 5.16 -2.65
N LYS A 31 2.24 4.48 -3.64
CA LYS A 31 1.51 3.93 -4.80
C LYS A 31 0.53 2.85 -4.36
N ARG A 32 0.93 2.01 -3.41
CA ARG A 32 0.06 0.98 -2.83
C ARG A 32 -1.12 1.60 -2.12
N LEU A 33 -0.90 2.63 -1.32
CA LEU A 33 -1.95 3.34 -0.58
C LEU A 33 -2.95 4.03 -1.52
N LEU A 34 -2.47 4.70 -2.57
CA LEU A 34 -3.34 5.28 -3.61
C LEU A 34 -4.16 4.20 -4.32
N SER A 35 -3.55 3.08 -4.67
CA SER A 35 -4.25 1.96 -5.31
C SER A 35 -5.35 1.40 -4.41
N ALA A 36 -5.08 1.24 -3.11
CA ALA A 36 -6.06 0.79 -2.13
C ALA A 36 -7.22 1.79 -1.96
N TYR A 37 -6.92 3.11 -1.96
CA TYR A 37 -7.95 4.14 -1.96
C TYR A 37 -8.84 4.06 -3.19
N LYS A 38 -8.26 3.97 -4.39
CA LYS A 38 -9.02 3.86 -5.64
C LYS A 38 -9.92 2.63 -5.66
N ASP A 39 -9.40 1.48 -5.26
CA ASP A 39 -10.15 0.23 -5.21
C ASP A 39 -11.29 0.29 -4.18
N LYS A 40 -11.06 0.77 -2.97
CA LYS A 40 -12.02 0.70 -1.87
C LYS A 40 -12.91 1.92 -1.72
N PHE A 41 -12.46 3.11 -2.13
CA PHE A 41 -13.21 4.34 -1.94
C PHE A 41 -13.82 4.91 -3.23
N ILE A 42 -13.26 4.62 -4.42
CA ILE A 42 -13.79 5.10 -5.69
C ILE A 42 -14.57 4.01 -6.43
N GLY A 43 -13.92 2.89 -6.74
CA GLY A 43 -14.44 1.86 -7.64
C GLY A 43 -14.91 0.59 -6.98
N GLY A 44 -14.69 0.43 -5.69
CA GLY A 44 -14.79 -0.87 -5.07
C GLY A 44 -16.05 -1.16 -4.29
N ASP A 45 -16.02 -2.33 -3.70
CA ASP A 45 -17.04 -2.88 -2.84
C ASP A 45 -17.36 -1.91 -1.68
N ALA A 46 -18.45 -1.17 -1.84
CA ALA A 46 -18.92 -0.15 -0.90
C ALA A 46 -19.10 -0.70 0.54
N GLN A 47 -19.22 -2.02 0.70
CA GLN A 47 -19.41 -2.64 2.01
C GLN A 47 -18.13 -2.65 2.84
N LEU A 48 -16.96 -2.95 2.25
CA LEU A 48 -15.69 -3.04 2.98
C LEU A 48 -15.18 -1.69 3.49
N SER A 49 -15.46 -0.61 2.78
CA SER A 49 -15.06 0.75 3.17
C SER A 49 -16.17 1.56 3.86
N ARG A 50 -17.38 1.02 4.01
CA ARG A 50 -18.53 1.75 4.54
C ARG A 50 -18.32 2.27 5.95
N LEU A 51 -17.74 1.47 6.83
CA LEU A 51 -17.45 1.85 8.21
C LEU A 51 -16.35 2.91 8.26
N ASP A 52 -15.28 2.73 7.48
CA ASP A 52 -14.17 3.69 7.41
C ASP A 52 -14.65 5.03 6.82
N ARG A 53 -15.44 5.00 5.74
CA ARG A 53 -16.05 6.21 5.14
C ARG A 53 -16.88 6.97 6.16
N ARG A 54 -17.81 6.29 6.82
CA ARG A 54 -18.69 6.90 7.80
C ARG A 54 -17.90 7.51 8.96
N TYR A 55 -16.88 6.82 9.42
CA TYR A 55 -15.99 7.34 10.46
C TYR A 55 -15.26 8.59 10.02
N ILE A 56 -14.65 8.60 8.83
CA ILE A 56 -13.92 9.73 8.26
C ILE A 56 -14.84 10.94 8.11
N ILE A 57 -16.01 10.78 7.52
CA ILE A 57 -16.99 11.84 7.31
C ILE A 57 -17.45 12.44 8.65
N ASN A 58 -17.78 11.59 9.61
CA ASN A 58 -18.20 12.07 10.93
C ASN A 58 -17.09 12.80 11.68
N LYS A 59 -15.84 12.37 11.54
CA LYS A 59 -14.68 12.98 12.20
C LYS A 59 -14.32 14.34 11.60
N TYR A 60 -14.32 14.47 10.28
CA TYR A 60 -13.80 15.65 9.59
C TYR A 60 -14.87 16.60 9.05
N ARG A 61 -16.13 16.16 8.97
CA ARG A 61 -17.28 16.99 8.53
C ARG A 61 -18.46 16.93 9.51
N PRO A 62 -18.25 17.18 10.83
CA PRO A 62 -19.32 17.00 11.80
C PRO A 62 -20.49 17.98 11.59
N GLN A 63 -20.25 19.14 10.98
CA GLN A 63 -21.20 20.24 10.76
C GLN A 63 -21.84 20.23 9.36
N ASP A 64 -21.42 19.35 8.47
CA ASP A 64 -21.95 19.27 7.11
C ASP A 64 -23.32 18.59 7.10
N LEU A 65 -24.38 19.38 6.94
CA LEU A 65 -25.75 18.90 6.88
C LEU A 65 -26.06 18.17 5.56
N ASN A 66 -25.27 18.41 4.49
CA ASN A 66 -25.39 17.77 3.19
C ASN A 66 -24.36 16.67 2.99
N LYS A 67 -24.01 15.97 4.07
CA LYS A 67 -23.03 14.89 4.04
C LYS A 67 -23.29 13.93 2.87
N ASN A 68 -22.48 14.05 1.82
CA ASN A 68 -22.39 12.98 0.84
C ASN A 68 -21.66 11.80 1.50
N GLU A 69 -22.41 10.98 2.24
CA GLU A 69 -21.89 9.83 3.00
C GLU A 69 -21.20 8.78 2.13
N ASN A 70 -21.27 8.96 0.81
CA ASN A 70 -20.69 8.01 -0.15
C ASN A 70 -19.33 8.43 -0.67
N PHE A 71 -18.88 9.68 -0.45
CA PHE A 71 -17.63 10.17 -0.98
C PHE A 71 -16.69 10.67 0.11
N VAL A 72 -15.48 10.11 0.13
CA VAL A 72 -14.34 10.57 0.95
C VAL A 72 -13.24 10.97 -0.02
N GLY A 73 -12.77 12.22 0.08
CA GLY A 73 -11.66 12.72 -0.72
C GLY A 73 -10.33 12.08 -0.33
N PHE A 74 -9.38 12.01 -1.27
CA PHE A 74 -8.09 11.39 -0.99
C PHE A 74 -7.33 12.07 0.17
N ALA A 75 -7.37 13.40 0.23
CA ALA A 75 -6.73 14.15 1.33
C ALA A 75 -7.34 13.82 2.70
N GLU A 76 -8.67 13.65 2.79
CA GLU A 76 -9.33 13.23 4.04
C GLU A 76 -8.96 11.81 4.43
N PHE A 77 -8.91 10.91 3.44
CA PHE A 77 -8.45 9.54 3.63
C PHE A 77 -7.01 9.51 4.17
N ILE A 78 -6.09 10.27 3.57
CA ILE A 78 -4.71 10.37 4.03
C ILE A 78 -4.60 10.98 5.41
N LYS A 79 -5.37 12.03 5.71
CA LYS A 79 -5.42 12.64 7.04
C LYS A 79 -5.82 11.61 8.09
N TYR A 80 -6.93 10.89 7.86
CA TYR A 80 -7.39 9.81 8.73
C TYR A 80 -6.30 8.77 8.96
N PHE A 81 -5.64 8.37 7.87
CA PHE A 81 -4.61 7.35 7.86
C PHE A 81 -3.37 7.74 8.65
N SER A 82 -2.97 9.02 8.56
CA SER A 82 -1.80 9.53 9.27
C SER A 82 -2.03 9.76 10.76
N GLU A 83 -3.28 9.88 11.19
CA GLU A 83 -3.64 10.13 12.60
C GLU A 83 -4.01 8.85 13.36
N ASP A 84 -4.77 7.98 12.72
CA ASP A 84 -5.22 6.70 13.29
C ASP A 84 -4.64 5.55 12.46
N ILE A 85 -3.82 4.69 13.03
CA ILE A 85 -3.28 3.52 12.33
C ILE A 85 -4.40 2.51 12.09
N PRO A 86 -5.04 2.49 10.91
CA PRO A 86 -6.15 1.61 10.67
C PRO A 86 -5.69 0.15 10.61
N ARG A 87 -6.47 -0.73 11.21
CA ARG A 87 -6.16 -2.18 11.26
C ARG A 87 -6.44 -2.92 9.96
N ASN A 88 -6.91 -2.22 8.92
CA ASN A 88 -7.31 -2.84 7.67
C ASN A 88 -6.09 -3.33 6.86
N GLN A 89 -6.17 -4.58 6.40
CA GLN A 89 -5.10 -5.25 5.68
C GLN A 89 -4.70 -4.58 4.35
N HIS A 90 -5.60 -3.84 3.71
CA HIS A 90 -5.33 -3.24 2.39
C HIS A 90 -4.25 -2.15 2.43
N TRP A 91 -4.04 -1.55 3.61
CA TRP A 91 -3.07 -0.47 3.80
C TRP A 91 -2.14 -0.65 5.00
N ARG A 92 -2.24 -1.78 5.71
CA ARG A 92 -1.32 -2.10 6.79
C ARG A 92 0.09 -2.33 6.24
N GLN A 93 1.12 -1.97 7.01
CA GLN A 93 2.53 -2.18 6.65
C GLN A 93 2.81 -3.65 6.33
N TYR A 94 3.68 -3.92 5.36
CA TYR A 94 4.11 -5.28 5.01
C TYR A 94 4.78 -5.98 6.17
N GLU A 95 5.57 -5.26 6.98
CA GLU A 95 6.14 -5.77 8.21
C GLU A 95 5.10 -6.50 9.09
N LYS A 96 3.92 -5.87 9.24
CA LYS A 96 2.83 -6.37 10.08
C LYS A 96 1.88 -7.36 9.38
N LEU A 97 1.90 -7.40 8.06
CA LEU A 97 1.07 -8.32 7.27
C LEU A 97 1.79 -9.60 6.93
N CYS A 98 3.03 -9.50 6.51
CA CYS A 98 3.79 -10.57 5.89
C CYS A 98 4.94 -11.07 6.77
N HIS A 99 5.24 -10.33 7.86
CA HIS A 99 6.30 -10.68 8.82
C HIS A 99 7.64 -11.06 8.16
N PRO A 100 8.20 -10.24 7.26
CA PRO A 100 9.38 -10.60 6.47
C PRO A 100 10.62 -10.86 7.33
N CYS A 101 10.67 -10.33 8.55
CA CYS A 101 11.74 -10.63 9.51
C CYS A 101 11.60 -12.02 10.17
N LEU A 102 10.43 -12.65 10.10
CA LEU A 102 10.15 -13.96 10.69
C LEU A 102 10.00 -15.04 9.62
N VAL A 103 9.46 -14.68 8.46
CA VAL A 103 9.26 -15.59 7.34
C VAL A 103 10.40 -15.43 6.36
N ASN A 104 11.21 -16.49 6.21
CA ASN A 104 12.28 -16.51 5.21
C ASN A 104 11.67 -16.69 3.80
N TYR A 105 11.41 -15.57 3.10
CA TYR A 105 10.93 -15.58 1.73
C TYR A 105 12.03 -16.02 0.77
N THR A 106 11.73 -16.98 -0.08
CA THR A 106 12.64 -17.48 -1.13
C THR A 106 12.74 -16.49 -2.30
N PHE A 107 11.67 -15.72 -2.52
CA PHE A 107 11.59 -14.71 -3.57
C PHE A 107 10.78 -13.51 -3.09
N ILE A 108 11.28 -12.30 -3.35
CA ILE A 108 10.55 -11.05 -3.17
C ILE A 108 10.62 -10.30 -4.50
N GLY A 109 9.46 -10.12 -5.14
CA GLY A 109 9.32 -9.36 -6.38
C GLY A 109 8.65 -8.02 -6.14
N HIS A 110 8.80 -7.10 -7.08
CA HIS A 110 8.21 -5.76 -7.04
C HIS A 110 7.10 -5.64 -8.09
N LEU A 111 6.02 -5.00 -7.75
CA LEU A 111 4.93 -4.78 -8.70
C LEU A 111 5.37 -3.87 -9.86
N GLU A 112 6.33 -2.99 -9.60
CA GLU A 112 6.93 -2.08 -10.57
C GLU A 112 7.72 -2.81 -11.67
N THR A 113 8.30 -3.96 -11.34
CA THR A 113 9.08 -4.82 -12.26
C THR A 113 8.40 -6.16 -12.50
N MET A 114 7.08 -6.21 -12.31
CA MET A 114 6.29 -7.45 -12.39
C MET A 114 6.48 -8.22 -13.70
N ALA A 115 6.72 -7.52 -14.82
CA ALA A 115 6.96 -8.14 -16.12
C ALA A 115 8.23 -8.99 -16.14
N GLU A 116 9.22 -8.63 -15.34
CA GLU A 116 10.50 -9.33 -15.20
C GLU A 116 10.46 -10.32 -14.02
N ASP A 117 9.91 -9.87 -12.90
CA ASP A 117 9.89 -10.63 -11.65
C ASP A 117 8.98 -11.86 -11.71
N ALA A 118 7.83 -11.76 -12.41
CA ALA A 118 6.88 -12.85 -12.46
C ALA A 118 7.42 -14.08 -13.22
N PRO A 119 8.02 -13.95 -14.41
CA PRO A 119 8.69 -15.08 -15.09
C PRO A 119 9.85 -15.65 -14.26
N LEU A 120 10.65 -14.77 -13.63
CA LEU A 120 11.76 -15.20 -12.79
C LEU A 120 11.27 -15.99 -11.56
N LEU A 121 10.18 -15.56 -10.93
CA LEU A 121 9.53 -16.30 -9.85
C LEU A 121 9.14 -17.70 -10.29
N LEU A 122 8.44 -17.85 -11.42
CA LEU A 122 7.98 -19.15 -11.91
C LEU A 122 9.16 -20.08 -12.20
N LYS A 123 10.20 -19.55 -12.83
CA LYS A 123 11.44 -20.29 -13.09
C LYS A 123 12.13 -20.72 -11.80
N THR A 124 12.25 -19.82 -10.82
CA THR A 124 12.88 -20.12 -9.53
C THR A 124 12.07 -21.16 -8.73
N ALA A 125 10.75 -21.15 -8.89
CA ALA A 125 9.86 -22.13 -8.28
C ALA A 125 9.80 -23.48 -9.05
N GLY A 126 10.39 -23.57 -10.26
CA GLY A 126 10.40 -24.76 -11.10
C GLY A 126 9.01 -25.14 -11.64
N ILE A 127 8.20 -24.13 -11.98
CA ILE A 127 6.82 -24.33 -12.49
C ILE A 127 6.52 -23.51 -13.76
N ASP A 128 7.53 -22.92 -14.38
CA ASP A 128 7.41 -22.10 -15.59
C ASP A 128 6.95 -22.88 -16.83
N ASP A 129 7.08 -24.20 -16.81
CA ASP A 129 6.53 -25.12 -17.80
C ASP A 129 5.03 -25.43 -17.63
N ARG A 130 4.45 -25.11 -16.47
CA ARG A 130 3.08 -25.47 -16.08
C ARG A 130 2.14 -24.29 -15.97
N VAL A 131 2.68 -23.12 -15.65
CA VAL A 131 1.89 -21.92 -15.34
C VAL A 131 2.50 -20.71 -16.02
N THR A 132 1.64 -19.86 -16.56
CA THR A 132 2.04 -18.53 -17.05
C THR A 132 1.34 -17.46 -16.22
N PHE A 133 2.01 -16.32 -16.03
CA PHE A 133 1.36 -15.16 -15.41
C PHE A 133 0.35 -14.54 -16.39
N PRO A 134 -0.82 -14.09 -15.90
CA PRO A 134 -1.75 -13.35 -16.75
C PRO A 134 -1.13 -12.03 -17.20
N PRO A 135 -1.67 -11.42 -18.28
CA PRO A 135 -1.22 -10.09 -18.72
C PRO A 135 -1.25 -9.09 -17.57
N ILE A 136 -0.16 -8.33 -17.43
CA ILE A 136 0.00 -7.35 -16.37
C ILE A 136 -0.70 -6.07 -16.80
N HIS A 137 -1.70 -5.65 -16.05
CA HIS A 137 -2.34 -4.36 -16.25
C HIS A 137 -1.44 -3.26 -15.68
N ALA A 138 -1.38 -2.12 -16.40
CA ALA A 138 -0.60 -0.97 -15.97
C ALA A 138 -0.94 -0.56 -14.53
N SER A 139 0.08 -0.46 -13.71
CA SER A 139 -0.07 0.03 -12.35
C SER A 139 -0.31 1.55 -12.35
N THR A 140 -0.77 2.11 -11.23
CA THR A 140 -0.85 3.56 -10.98
C THR A 140 0.40 4.26 -11.48
N ASN A 141 0.28 5.17 -12.45
CA ASN A 141 1.43 5.86 -13.03
C ASN A 141 1.95 6.96 -12.07
N THR A 142 3.14 7.48 -12.36
CA THR A 142 3.77 8.49 -11.50
C THR A 142 3.01 9.81 -11.52
N ASP A 143 2.47 10.23 -12.65
CA ASP A 143 1.72 11.48 -12.79
C ASP A 143 0.44 11.45 -11.96
N GLU A 144 -0.27 10.32 -11.97
CA GLU A 144 -1.45 10.12 -11.15
C GLU A 144 -1.13 10.18 -9.65
N VAL A 145 0.01 9.61 -9.22
CA VAL A 145 0.46 9.71 -7.82
C VAL A 145 0.69 11.18 -7.46
N LEU A 146 1.40 11.92 -8.29
CA LEU A 146 1.66 13.34 -8.04
C LEU A 146 0.38 14.16 -7.99
N GLU A 147 -0.58 13.91 -8.90
CA GLU A 147 -1.88 14.57 -8.92
C GLU A 147 -2.64 14.37 -7.59
N TYR A 148 -2.79 13.12 -7.15
CA TYR A 148 -3.51 12.83 -5.91
C TYR A 148 -2.80 13.39 -4.68
N TYR A 149 -1.49 13.19 -4.57
CA TYR A 149 -0.72 13.66 -3.41
C TYR A 149 -0.50 15.17 -3.38
N SER A 150 -0.64 15.89 -4.51
CA SER A 150 -0.60 17.36 -4.54
C SER A 150 -1.72 18.01 -3.72
N GLN A 151 -2.83 17.30 -3.51
CA GLN A 151 -3.98 17.73 -2.73
C GLN A 151 -3.79 17.48 -1.21
N VAL A 152 -2.75 16.75 -0.83
CA VAL A 152 -2.49 16.34 0.55
C VAL A 152 -1.50 17.31 1.21
N PRO A 153 -1.82 17.90 2.37
CA PRO A 153 -0.85 18.68 3.13
C PRO A 153 0.43 17.90 3.40
N THR A 154 1.57 18.54 3.19
CA THR A 154 2.91 17.90 3.27
C THR A 154 3.16 17.20 4.61
N GLU A 155 2.62 17.75 5.69
CA GLU A 155 2.74 17.15 7.04
C GLU A 155 2.17 15.73 7.11
N TYR A 156 1.01 15.49 6.47
CA TYR A 156 0.41 14.14 6.45
C TYR A 156 1.20 13.20 5.56
N THR A 157 1.72 13.69 4.44
CA THR A 157 2.61 12.90 3.57
C THR A 157 3.89 12.48 4.32
N LYS A 158 4.49 13.39 5.08
CA LYS A 158 5.66 13.07 5.94
C LYS A 158 5.31 12.04 7.02
N ARG A 159 4.14 12.17 7.67
CA ARG A 159 3.68 11.18 8.67
C ARG A 159 3.48 9.79 8.04
N LEU A 160 2.95 9.72 6.81
CA LEU A 160 2.89 8.45 6.08
C LEU A 160 4.28 7.86 5.82
N GLY A 161 5.25 8.70 5.47
CA GLY A 161 6.64 8.27 5.33
C GLY A 161 7.16 7.59 6.59
N GLU A 162 6.93 8.20 7.75
CA GLU A 162 7.32 7.58 9.04
C GLU A 162 6.54 6.29 9.30
N LEU A 163 5.25 6.26 9.03
CA LEU A 163 4.42 5.07 9.21
C LEU A 163 4.90 3.88 8.38
N TYR A 164 5.32 4.12 7.13
CA TYR A 164 5.79 3.09 6.21
C TYR A 164 7.33 3.03 6.10
N ARG A 165 8.07 3.66 7.00
CA ARG A 165 9.55 3.69 6.95
C ARG A 165 10.15 2.31 6.80
N SER A 166 9.69 1.34 7.59
CA SER A 166 10.16 -0.04 7.50
C SER A 166 9.89 -0.68 6.13
N ASP A 167 8.74 -0.38 5.51
CA ASP A 167 8.41 -0.91 4.18
C ASP A 167 9.32 -0.30 3.10
N PHE A 168 9.66 1.01 3.18
CA PHE A 168 10.63 1.63 2.27
C PHE A 168 12.01 0.99 2.41
N GLU A 169 12.51 0.85 3.64
CA GLU A 169 13.86 0.36 3.93
C GLU A 169 14.02 -1.13 3.58
N MET A 170 13.09 -1.98 4.02
CA MET A 170 13.18 -3.43 3.80
C MET A 170 13.10 -3.83 2.33
N PHE A 171 12.37 -3.07 1.52
CA PHE A 171 12.12 -3.44 0.12
C PHE A 171 12.87 -2.54 -0.88
N GLY A 172 13.84 -1.73 -0.41
CA GLY A 172 14.72 -0.96 -1.27
C GLY A 172 14.05 0.20 -2.01
N TYR A 173 12.92 0.70 -1.51
CA TYR A 173 12.27 1.88 -2.07
C TYR A 173 12.90 3.17 -1.57
N GLU A 174 13.03 4.17 -2.44
CA GLU A 174 13.43 5.51 -2.02
C GLU A 174 12.39 6.10 -1.07
N TYR A 175 12.84 6.57 0.10
CA TYR A 175 11.97 7.18 1.09
C TYR A 175 11.20 8.38 0.52
N LEU A 176 9.87 8.30 0.51
CA LEU A 176 8.97 9.26 -0.12
C LEU A 176 9.27 9.54 -1.61
N GLY A 177 9.99 8.64 -2.29
CA GLY A 177 10.47 8.84 -3.67
C GLY A 177 9.35 9.15 -4.66
N ALA A 178 8.20 8.49 -4.54
CA ALA A 178 7.05 8.69 -5.41
C ALA A 178 6.49 10.13 -5.39
N VAL A 179 6.70 10.88 -4.31
CA VAL A 179 6.19 12.25 -4.11
C VAL A 179 7.29 13.29 -3.92
N LYS A 180 8.54 12.92 -4.11
CA LYS A 180 9.71 13.77 -3.93
C LYS A 180 9.63 15.13 -4.66
N PRO A 181 9.08 15.24 -5.88
CA PRO A 181 8.88 16.53 -6.55
C PRO A 181 8.01 17.50 -5.76
N LEU A 182 6.94 17.01 -5.11
CA LEU A 182 6.02 17.85 -4.34
C LEU A 182 6.67 18.40 -3.06
N LEU A 183 7.57 17.61 -2.45
CA LEU A 183 8.24 18.02 -1.21
C LEU A 183 9.31 19.10 -1.44
N ARG A 184 9.95 19.11 -2.62
CA ARG A 184 10.97 20.11 -2.98
C ARG A 184 10.39 21.51 -3.22
N HIS A 185 9.19 21.60 -3.77
CA HIS A 185 8.53 22.88 -4.04
C HIS A 185 8.07 23.63 -2.78
N ASN A 186 7.83 22.93 -1.67
CA ASN A 186 7.38 23.55 -0.44
C ASN A 186 8.54 24.16 0.37
N THR A 187 9.74 23.60 0.32
CA THR A 187 10.92 24.18 0.98
C THR A 187 11.34 25.52 0.37
N SER A 188 11.15 25.71 -0.95
CA SER A 188 11.49 26.96 -1.64
C SER A 188 10.52 28.12 -1.33
N LYS A 189 9.31 27.84 -0.84
CA LYS A 189 8.32 28.87 -0.46
C LYS A 189 8.50 29.37 0.99
N GLU A 190 8.97 28.51 1.89
CA GLU A 190 9.24 28.88 3.28
C GLU A 190 10.47 29.79 3.40
N ASP A 191 11.50 29.59 2.57
CA ASP A 191 12.71 30.44 2.56
C ASP A 191 12.46 31.85 1.99
N ASN A 192 11.44 32.04 1.14
CA ASN A 192 11.09 33.35 0.57
C ASN A 192 10.10 34.17 1.41
N SER A 193 9.49 33.60 2.44
CA SER A 193 8.57 34.33 3.33
C SER A 193 9.25 34.91 4.57
N ASN A 194 10.56 34.61 4.76
CA ASN A 194 11.39 35.09 5.87
C ASN A 194 12.49 36.10 5.42
N ARG A 195 12.31 36.73 4.27
CA ARG A 195 13.17 37.83 3.80
C ARG A 195 12.45 39.16 3.72
#